data_a80f2462989ed3899040ec5829394963
#
_entry.id   a80f2462989ed3899040ec5829394963
#
_cell.length_a   1.000
_cell.length_b   1.000
_cell.length_c   1.000
_cell.angle_alpha   90.00
_cell.angle_beta   90.00
_cell.angle_gamma   90.00
#
_symmetry.space_group_name_H-M   'P 1'
#
loop_
_entity.id
_entity.type
_entity.pdbx_description
1 polymer ?
#
loop_
_entity_poly.entity_id
_entity_poly.type
_entity_poly.pdbx_seq_one_letter_code
_entity_poly.pdbx_strand_id
1 'polypeptide(L)'
;MEQLKKIISNIPHEIKIIRPLKKGLISEIYLCNFNNIKSVIRLDLETPDWIKIQRDSEIRILDLNNNHKSEKNILYHDLEKGILIRRFIEGNKFNLNKINSDQQLELLGRAIKEIHKTNYEKDAINNFSNAINRYKEILKYKIQKDPILEIGFKMYEDLNHESYPKVFSHNDLTQENIIWNRKYVFIDWEYAGLNNPLFDIASIISSYSLNDQQIDSLWRGYGKKSDVDDAILRKWIKFTYFCDYIWRICLIETSIYDEKFLNLDDLKKNLSIFYKFV
;
A
#
# COMPACT_ATOMS: atom_id res chain seq x y z
N MET A 1 -10.55 -24.32 5.31
CA MET A 1 -11.44 -24.32 6.49
C MET A 1 -10.80 -25.06 7.67
N GLU A 2 -10.28 -26.27 7.49
CA GLU A 2 -9.67 -27.07 8.57
C GLU A 2 -8.36 -26.43 9.09
N GLN A 3 -7.50 -25.99 8.19
CA GLN A 3 -6.27 -25.27 8.55
C GLN A 3 -6.56 -23.95 9.29
N LEU A 4 -7.56 -23.19 8.87
CA LEU A 4 -8.02 -21.97 9.54
C LEU A 4 -8.47 -22.27 10.99
N LYS A 5 -9.26 -23.32 11.19
CA LYS A 5 -9.70 -23.76 12.53
C LYS A 5 -8.51 -24.10 13.42
N LYS A 6 -7.51 -24.83 12.89
CA LYS A 6 -6.29 -25.20 13.61
C LYS A 6 -5.47 -23.97 14.03
N ILE A 7 -5.34 -22.96 13.15
CA ILE A 7 -4.65 -21.72 13.49
C ILE A 7 -5.38 -20.99 14.62
N ILE A 8 -6.70 -20.82 14.49
CA ILE A 8 -7.53 -20.08 15.44
C ILE A 8 -7.56 -20.76 16.81
N SER A 9 -7.62 -22.10 16.87
CA SER A 9 -7.63 -22.84 18.15
C SER A 9 -6.35 -22.66 18.98
N ASN A 10 -5.25 -22.22 18.36
CA ASN A 10 -3.98 -21.95 19.04
C ASN A 10 -3.86 -20.50 19.55
N ILE A 11 -4.86 -19.66 19.30
CA ILE A 11 -4.88 -18.28 19.79
C ILE A 11 -5.59 -18.29 21.16
N PRO A 12 -5.01 -17.73 22.24
CA PRO A 12 -5.59 -17.80 23.59
C PRO A 12 -6.75 -16.80 23.78
N HIS A 13 -7.64 -16.70 22.80
CA HIS A 13 -8.77 -15.79 22.77
C HIS A 13 -9.95 -16.42 22.03
N GLU A 14 -11.15 -15.98 22.36
CA GLU A 14 -12.37 -16.40 21.64
C GLU A 14 -12.43 -15.72 20.27
N ILE A 15 -12.41 -16.54 19.20
CA ILE A 15 -12.51 -16.06 17.82
C ILE A 15 -13.61 -16.82 17.09
N LYS A 16 -14.60 -16.08 16.61
CA LYS A 16 -15.67 -16.61 15.76
C LYS A 16 -15.58 -16.02 14.37
N ILE A 17 -15.19 -16.82 13.39
CA ILE A 17 -15.18 -16.40 11.99
C ILE A 17 -16.61 -16.22 11.50
N ILE A 18 -16.87 -15.09 10.82
CA ILE A 18 -18.17 -14.75 10.24
C ILE A 18 -18.17 -15.08 8.75
N ARG A 19 -17.19 -14.55 7.99
CA ARG A 19 -17.04 -14.80 6.55
C ARG A 19 -15.67 -14.35 6.04
N PRO A 20 -15.22 -14.87 4.88
CA PRO A 20 -14.05 -14.32 4.19
C PRO A 20 -14.36 -12.90 3.68
N LEU A 21 -13.34 -12.04 3.68
CA LEU A 21 -13.38 -10.70 3.09
C LEU A 21 -12.52 -10.62 1.83
N LYS A 22 -11.30 -11.15 1.89
CA LYS A 22 -10.34 -11.12 0.78
C LYS A 22 -9.47 -12.37 0.85
N LYS A 23 -9.19 -12.93 -0.33
CA LYS A 23 -8.12 -13.90 -0.51
C LYS A 23 -7.07 -13.25 -1.41
N GLY A 24 -5.99 -12.79 -0.81
CA GLY A 24 -4.90 -12.14 -1.50
C GLY A 24 -3.79 -13.11 -1.90
N LEU A 25 -2.75 -12.59 -2.53
CA LEU A 25 -1.55 -13.36 -2.92
C LEU A 25 -0.75 -13.82 -1.70
N ILE A 26 -0.64 -12.97 -0.69
CA ILE A 26 0.24 -13.17 0.47
C ILE A 26 -0.53 -13.32 1.79
N SER A 27 -1.84 -13.13 1.79
CA SER A 27 -2.65 -13.24 3.00
C SER A 27 -4.12 -13.53 2.70
N GLU A 28 -4.80 -14.13 3.67
CA GLU A 28 -6.26 -14.29 3.69
C GLU A 28 -6.84 -13.41 4.80
N ILE A 29 -7.95 -12.73 4.50
CA ILE A 29 -8.60 -11.79 5.42
C ILE A 29 -10.03 -12.24 5.68
N TYR A 30 -10.39 -12.33 6.97
CA TYR A 30 -11.72 -12.75 7.40
C TYR A 30 -12.35 -11.72 8.33
N LEU A 31 -13.66 -11.53 8.20
CA LEU A 31 -14.47 -10.88 9.22
C LEU A 31 -14.69 -11.86 10.36
N CYS A 32 -14.48 -11.41 11.59
CA CYS A 32 -14.65 -12.24 12.77
C CYS A 32 -15.18 -11.42 13.96
N ASN A 33 -15.59 -12.12 15.02
CA ASN A 33 -15.70 -11.57 16.36
C ASN A 33 -14.51 -12.05 17.17
N PHE A 34 -13.79 -11.12 17.79
CA PHE A 34 -12.67 -11.38 18.70
C PHE A 34 -13.07 -10.89 20.10
N ASN A 35 -13.27 -11.79 21.05
CA ASN A 35 -13.79 -11.46 22.38
C ASN A 35 -15.02 -10.53 22.32
N ASN A 36 -16.00 -10.88 21.49
CA ASN A 36 -17.22 -10.11 21.20
C ASN A 36 -17.01 -8.75 20.50
N ILE A 37 -15.80 -8.44 20.04
CA ILE A 37 -15.51 -7.24 19.26
C ILE A 37 -15.54 -7.59 17.77
N LYS A 38 -16.33 -6.86 16.98
CA LYS A 38 -16.32 -6.99 15.50
C LYS A 38 -14.95 -6.63 14.94
N SER A 39 -14.30 -7.58 14.29
CA SER A 39 -12.88 -7.53 13.99
C SER A 39 -12.56 -8.09 12.60
N VAL A 40 -11.36 -7.81 12.15
CA VAL A 40 -10.76 -8.43 10.97
C VAL A 40 -9.54 -9.21 11.44
N ILE A 41 -9.46 -10.47 11.03
CA ILE A 41 -8.25 -11.28 11.14
C ILE A 41 -7.59 -11.41 9.78
N ARG A 42 -6.30 -11.06 9.71
CA ARG A 42 -5.42 -11.36 8.59
C ARG A 42 -4.52 -12.52 8.98
N LEU A 43 -4.43 -13.48 8.08
CA LEU A 43 -3.55 -14.63 8.18
C LEU A 43 -2.61 -14.58 6.98
N ASP A 44 -1.33 -14.40 7.23
CA ASP A 44 -0.33 -14.44 6.18
C ASP A 44 -0.16 -15.88 5.70
N LEU A 45 -0.03 -16.06 4.39
CA LEU A 45 0.35 -17.32 3.77
C LEU A 45 1.86 -17.55 4.00
N GLU A 46 2.39 -18.65 3.51
CA GLU A 46 3.84 -18.84 3.47
C GLU A 46 4.47 -17.73 2.62
N THR A 47 5.17 -16.81 3.28
CA THR A 47 5.70 -15.59 2.67
C THR A 47 7.21 -15.51 2.84
N PRO A 48 7.90 -14.90 1.84
CA PRO A 48 9.32 -14.60 1.95
C PRO A 48 9.65 -13.66 3.13
N ASP A 49 10.87 -13.74 3.65
CA ASP A 49 11.29 -12.93 4.81
C ASP A 49 11.21 -11.41 4.57
N TRP A 50 11.38 -10.94 3.34
CA TRP A 50 11.26 -9.52 3.04
C TRP A 50 9.84 -8.98 3.25
N ILE A 51 8.81 -9.82 3.16
CA ILE A 51 7.42 -9.47 3.50
C ILE A 51 7.24 -9.40 5.02
N LYS A 52 7.85 -10.30 5.79
CA LYS A 52 7.79 -10.28 7.26
C LYS A 52 8.33 -8.98 7.85
N ILE A 53 9.39 -8.42 7.24
CA ILE A 53 9.94 -7.11 7.65
C ILE A 53 8.90 -5.99 7.48
N GLN A 54 8.09 -6.04 6.43
CA GLN A 54 7.02 -5.07 6.20
C GLN A 54 5.90 -5.22 7.24
N ARG A 55 5.55 -6.45 7.63
CA ARG A 55 4.56 -6.73 8.68
C ARG A 55 4.97 -6.17 10.04
N ASP A 56 6.23 -6.30 10.41
CA ASP A 56 6.75 -5.70 11.63
C ASP A 56 6.66 -4.16 11.60
N SER A 57 6.99 -3.55 10.47
CA SER A 57 6.84 -2.11 10.27
C SER A 57 5.39 -1.66 10.38
N GLU A 58 4.44 -2.38 9.79
CA GLU A 58 3.01 -2.10 9.89
C GLU A 58 2.53 -2.07 11.34
N ILE A 59 2.90 -3.08 12.14
CA ILE A 59 2.49 -3.13 13.54
C ILE A 59 3.01 -1.94 14.31
N ARG A 60 4.29 -1.59 14.14
CA ARG A 60 4.87 -0.40 14.78
C ARG A 60 4.13 0.87 14.43
N ILE A 61 3.80 1.07 13.15
CA ILE A 61 3.04 2.25 12.69
C ILE A 61 1.62 2.28 13.26
N LEU A 62 0.95 1.13 13.29
CA LEU A 62 -0.40 1.03 13.86
C LEU A 62 -0.39 1.31 15.36
N ASP A 63 0.63 0.88 16.10
CA ASP A 63 0.79 1.15 17.53
C ASP A 63 1.09 2.63 17.79
N LEU A 64 1.96 3.26 17.01
CA LEU A 64 2.23 4.70 17.10
C LEU A 64 0.94 5.52 16.88
N ASN A 65 0.11 5.13 15.91
CA ASN A 65 -1.18 5.76 15.67
C ASN A 65 -2.22 5.52 16.78
N ASN A 66 -2.05 4.48 17.59
CA ASN A 66 -2.95 4.15 18.70
C ASN A 66 -2.68 4.99 19.95
N ASN A 67 -1.45 5.48 20.15
CA ASN A 67 -1.09 6.28 21.33
C ASN A 67 -1.89 7.59 21.46
N HIS A 68 -2.58 8.00 20.39
CA HIS A 68 -3.44 9.19 20.35
C HIS A 68 -4.95 8.87 20.33
N LYS A 69 -5.36 7.60 20.45
CA LYS A 69 -6.77 7.19 20.41
C LYS A 69 -7.19 6.48 21.70
N SER A 70 -8.43 6.72 22.12
CA SER A 70 -9.04 6.10 23.31
C SER A 70 -9.23 4.59 23.19
N GLU A 71 -9.18 4.02 22.00
CA GLU A 71 -9.35 2.59 21.75
C GLU A 71 -8.25 2.05 20.84
N LYS A 72 -7.61 0.97 21.29
CA LYS A 72 -6.58 0.26 20.49
C LYS A 72 -7.20 -0.30 19.22
N ASN A 73 -6.53 -0.06 18.09
CA ASN A 73 -6.93 -0.62 16.79
C ASN A 73 -6.47 -2.08 16.65
N ILE A 74 -5.22 -2.39 17.06
CA ILE A 74 -4.70 -3.77 17.13
C ILE A 74 -5.25 -4.42 18.38
N LEU A 75 -5.87 -5.59 18.21
CA LEU A 75 -6.43 -6.40 19.28
C LEU A 75 -5.51 -7.58 19.64
N TYR A 76 -4.85 -8.15 18.65
CA TYR A 76 -3.89 -9.24 18.79
C TYR A 76 -2.97 -9.31 17.57
N HIS A 77 -1.73 -9.67 17.76
CA HIS A 77 -0.82 -10.06 16.69
C HIS A 77 0.15 -11.16 17.12
N ASP A 78 0.59 -11.95 16.16
CA ASP A 78 1.63 -12.95 16.28
C ASP A 78 2.40 -12.97 14.95
N LEU A 79 3.52 -12.25 14.92
CA LEU A 79 4.29 -12.09 13.69
C LEU A 79 4.92 -13.38 13.19
N GLU A 80 5.31 -14.27 14.13
CA GLU A 80 5.91 -15.56 13.77
C GLU A 80 4.90 -16.45 13.04
N LYS A 81 3.63 -16.39 13.46
CA LYS A 81 2.53 -17.13 12.82
C LYS A 81 1.82 -16.35 11.73
N GLY A 82 2.26 -15.12 11.43
CA GLY A 82 1.63 -14.27 10.41
C GLY A 82 0.19 -13.88 10.75
N ILE A 83 -0.10 -13.57 12.02
CA ILE A 83 -1.46 -13.25 12.47
C ILE A 83 -1.56 -11.79 12.88
N LEU A 84 -2.56 -11.07 12.34
CA LEU A 84 -2.95 -9.74 12.81
C LEU A 84 -4.46 -9.68 12.97
N ILE A 85 -4.92 -9.30 14.18
CA ILE A 85 -6.34 -9.05 14.47
C ILE A 85 -6.50 -7.58 14.84
N ARG A 86 -7.38 -6.89 14.13
CA ARG A 86 -7.69 -5.48 14.35
C ARG A 86 -9.19 -5.24 14.36
N ARG A 87 -9.61 -4.12 14.96
CA ARG A 87 -11.02 -3.71 14.91
C ARG A 87 -11.50 -3.58 13.46
N PHE A 88 -12.72 -4.03 13.20
CA PHE A 88 -13.34 -3.81 11.90
C PHE A 88 -13.65 -2.32 11.72
N ILE A 89 -13.26 -1.77 10.60
CA ILE A 89 -13.57 -0.39 10.23
C ILE A 89 -14.83 -0.40 9.38
N GLU A 90 -15.91 0.15 9.91
CA GLU A 90 -17.17 0.32 9.15
C GLU A 90 -16.95 1.35 8.03
N GLY A 91 -17.59 1.14 6.90
CA GLY A 91 -17.54 2.05 5.78
C GLY A 91 -17.68 1.36 4.44
N ASN A 92 -17.60 2.14 3.37
CA ASN A 92 -17.65 1.66 2.00
C ASN A 92 -16.34 1.96 1.30
N LYS A 93 -15.97 1.15 0.30
CA LYS A 93 -14.88 1.52 -0.61
C LYS A 93 -15.22 2.85 -1.27
N PHE A 94 -14.22 3.71 -1.40
CA PHE A 94 -14.40 4.96 -2.12
C PHE A 94 -14.63 4.67 -3.61
N ASN A 95 -15.68 5.27 -4.17
CA ASN A 95 -16.07 5.06 -5.56
C ASN A 95 -16.35 6.39 -6.25
N LEU A 96 -15.57 6.71 -7.28
CA LEU A 96 -15.67 7.95 -8.06
C LEU A 96 -16.95 8.08 -8.88
N ASN A 97 -17.65 6.97 -9.16
CA ASN A 97 -18.88 6.99 -9.96
C ASN A 97 -20.10 7.51 -9.18
N LYS A 98 -19.91 7.93 -7.92
CA LYS A 98 -20.96 8.55 -7.10
C LYS A 98 -21.01 10.06 -7.32
N ILE A 99 -22.21 10.64 -7.11
CA ILE A 99 -22.48 12.08 -7.18
C ILE A 99 -21.47 12.84 -6.30
N ASN A 100 -20.93 13.97 -6.82
CA ASN A 100 -19.93 14.83 -6.16
C ASN A 100 -18.52 14.25 -6.08
N SER A 101 -18.06 13.54 -7.12
CA SER A 101 -16.70 13.02 -7.19
C SER A 101 -15.61 14.08 -6.93
N ASP A 102 -15.79 15.30 -7.45
CA ASP A 102 -14.82 16.40 -7.27
C ASP A 102 -14.70 16.82 -5.79
N GLN A 103 -15.82 16.98 -5.08
CA GLN A 103 -15.80 17.29 -3.66
C GLN A 103 -15.17 16.15 -2.84
N GLN A 104 -15.45 14.90 -3.21
CA GLN A 104 -14.86 13.75 -2.55
C GLN A 104 -13.34 13.68 -2.78
N LEU A 105 -12.87 13.98 -3.99
CA LEU A 105 -11.43 14.06 -4.29
C LEU A 105 -10.73 15.18 -3.53
N GLU A 106 -11.39 16.32 -3.38
CA GLU A 106 -10.87 17.41 -2.55
C GLU A 106 -10.73 16.98 -1.08
N LEU A 107 -11.74 16.29 -0.53
CA LEU A 107 -11.66 15.72 0.83
C LEU A 107 -10.56 14.66 0.95
N LEU A 108 -10.38 13.83 -0.09
CA LEU A 108 -9.29 12.84 -0.14
C LEU A 108 -7.93 13.52 -0.14
N GLY A 109 -7.75 14.57 -0.95
CA GLY A 109 -6.52 15.36 -0.97
C GLY A 109 -6.18 15.95 0.40
N ARG A 110 -7.18 16.48 1.12
CA ARG A 110 -7.00 16.96 2.51
C ARG A 110 -6.57 15.83 3.45
N ALA A 111 -7.19 14.66 3.33
CA ALA A 111 -6.86 13.51 4.17
C ALA A 111 -5.42 13.00 3.94
N ILE A 112 -4.95 12.97 2.67
CA ILE A 112 -3.56 12.62 2.33
C ILE A 112 -2.59 13.67 2.91
N LYS A 113 -2.93 14.96 2.80
CA LYS A 113 -2.12 16.03 3.40
C LYS A 113 -1.94 15.86 4.90
N GLU A 114 -2.98 15.43 5.61
CA GLU A 114 -2.89 15.20 7.06
C GLU A 114 -1.96 14.00 7.38
N ILE A 115 -1.93 12.96 6.55
CA ILE A 115 -0.93 11.89 6.67
C ILE A 115 0.48 12.49 6.53
N HIS A 116 0.72 13.26 5.46
CA HIS A 116 2.04 13.83 5.15
C HIS A 116 2.52 14.86 6.17
N LYS A 117 1.63 15.44 6.98
CA LYS A 117 1.99 16.32 8.10
C LYS A 117 2.35 15.57 9.37
N THR A 118 2.03 14.26 9.42
CA THR A 118 2.32 13.48 10.62
C THR A 118 3.83 13.40 10.84
N ASN A 119 4.26 13.82 12.00
CA ASN A 119 5.67 13.85 12.37
C ASN A 119 5.95 12.64 13.27
N TYR A 120 6.81 11.75 12.82
CA TYR A 120 7.32 10.64 13.60
C TYR A 120 8.83 10.82 13.84
N GLU A 121 9.35 10.21 14.90
CA GLU A 121 10.80 10.11 15.07
C GLU A 121 11.38 9.34 13.88
N LYS A 122 12.41 9.93 13.24
CA LYS A 122 12.99 9.40 11.99
C LYS A 122 13.46 7.95 12.09
N ASP A 123 13.94 7.56 13.28
CA ASP A 123 14.44 6.21 13.54
C ASP A 123 13.34 5.18 13.79
N ALA A 124 12.10 5.64 14.03
CA ALA A 124 10.94 4.76 14.23
C ALA A 124 10.29 4.30 12.91
N ILE A 125 10.67 4.91 11.79
CA ILE A 125 9.96 4.73 10.51
C ILE A 125 10.94 4.35 9.39
N ASN A 126 10.56 3.34 8.61
CA ASN A 126 11.31 2.93 7.44
C ASN A 126 11.33 4.03 6.36
N ASN A 127 12.38 4.04 5.54
CA ASN A 127 12.44 4.83 4.33
C ASN A 127 12.02 3.93 3.15
N PHE A 128 11.16 4.42 2.25
CA PHE A 128 10.71 3.68 1.07
C PHE A 128 11.90 3.21 0.19
N SER A 129 12.97 4.00 0.14
CA SER A 129 14.20 3.59 -0.55
C SER A 129 14.79 2.29 -0.02
N ASN A 130 14.58 1.94 1.26
CA ASN A 130 15.05 0.66 1.80
C ASN A 130 14.30 -0.53 1.20
N ALA A 131 13.00 -0.37 0.91
CA ALA A 131 12.22 -1.39 0.20
C ALA A 131 12.72 -1.56 -1.24
N ILE A 132 12.91 -0.46 -1.97
CA ILE A 132 13.43 -0.49 -3.34
C ILE A 132 14.84 -1.10 -3.41
N ASN A 133 15.73 -0.73 -2.49
CA ASN A 133 17.07 -1.33 -2.43
C ASN A 133 17.00 -2.84 -2.17
N ARG A 134 16.09 -3.28 -1.32
CA ARG A 134 15.86 -4.71 -1.07
C ARG A 134 15.37 -5.43 -2.33
N TYR A 135 14.43 -4.84 -3.06
CA TYR A 135 13.99 -5.39 -4.35
C TYR A 135 15.14 -5.47 -5.35
N LYS A 136 15.99 -4.46 -5.40
CA LYS A 136 17.18 -4.44 -6.28
C LYS A 136 18.14 -5.57 -5.94
N GLU A 137 18.38 -5.85 -4.67
CA GLU A 137 19.20 -6.99 -4.23
C GLU A 137 18.59 -8.34 -4.59
N ILE A 138 17.30 -8.52 -4.38
CA ILE A 138 16.57 -9.75 -4.76
C ILE A 138 16.69 -9.98 -6.25
N LEU A 139 16.55 -8.93 -7.05
CA LEU A 139 16.47 -9.01 -8.52
C LEU A 139 17.80 -8.78 -9.24
N LYS A 140 18.92 -8.65 -8.53
CA LYS A 140 20.22 -8.25 -9.10
C LYS A 140 20.67 -9.01 -10.34
N TYR A 141 20.36 -10.31 -10.45
CA TYR A 141 20.70 -11.15 -11.62
C TYR A 141 19.65 -11.07 -12.74
N LYS A 142 18.48 -10.51 -12.46
CA LYS A 142 17.38 -10.36 -13.42
C LYS A 142 17.35 -8.99 -14.08
N ILE A 143 17.79 -7.95 -13.39
CA ILE A 143 17.71 -6.56 -13.86
C ILE A 143 18.32 -6.41 -15.25
N GLN A 144 19.53 -6.97 -15.51
CA GLN A 144 20.20 -6.89 -16.79
C GLN A 144 19.53 -7.70 -17.92
N LYS A 145 18.60 -8.60 -17.58
CA LYS A 145 17.89 -9.47 -18.53
C LYS A 145 16.46 -9.03 -18.78
N ASP A 146 15.96 -8.10 -17.99
CA ASP A 146 14.59 -7.61 -18.07
C ASP A 146 14.60 -6.07 -18.19
N PRO A 147 14.39 -5.54 -19.40
CA PRO A 147 14.40 -4.09 -19.65
C PRO A 147 13.38 -3.32 -18.79
N ILE A 148 12.27 -3.96 -18.39
CA ILE A 148 11.24 -3.31 -17.54
C ILE A 148 11.83 -3.05 -16.16
N LEU A 149 12.53 -4.02 -15.59
CA LEU A 149 13.19 -3.86 -14.29
C LEU A 149 14.26 -2.77 -14.35
N GLU A 150 15.10 -2.78 -15.38
CA GLU A 150 16.16 -1.79 -15.55
C GLU A 150 15.59 -0.37 -15.62
N ILE A 151 14.57 -0.15 -16.47
CA ILE A 151 13.90 1.14 -16.60
C ILE A 151 13.23 1.55 -15.28
N GLY A 152 12.54 0.64 -14.60
CA GLY A 152 11.85 0.91 -13.35
C GLY A 152 12.82 1.37 -12.25
N PHE A 153 13.94 0.66 -12.07
CA PHE A 153 14.95 1.04 -11.06
C PHE A 153 15.64 2.36 -11.41
N LYS A 154 16.00 2.56 -12.69
CA LYS A 154 16.58 3.83 -13.14
C LYS A 154 15.61 5.00 -12.95
N MET A 155 14.33 4.81 -13.28
CA MET A 155 13.29 5.83 -13.05
C MET A 155 13.19 6.20 -11.57
N TYR A 156 13.26 5.23 -10.66
CA TYR A 156 13.26 5.49 -9.23
C TYR A 156 14.51 6.27 -8.78
N GLU A 157 15.68 5.89 -9.28
CA GLU A 157 16.94 6.60 -8.99
C GLU A 157 16.84 8.08 -9.40
N ASP A 158 16.35 8.35 -10.62
CA ASP A 158 16.14 9.71 -11.11
C ASP A 158 15.15 10.50 -10.22
N LEU A 159 14.03 9.87 -9.82
CA LEU A 159 13.01 10.50 -8.98
C LEU A 159 13.46 10.70 -7.52
N ASN A 160 14.29 9.81 -6.99
CA ASN A 160 14.78 9.91 -5.62
C ASN A 160 15.86 10.98 -5.44
N HIS A 161 16.45 11.49 -6.54
CA HIS A 161 17.37 12.64 -6.52
C HIS A 161 16.67 14.00 -6.48
N GLU A 162 15.35 14.03 -6.69
CA GLU A 162 14.58 15.27 -6.66
C GLU A 162 14.54 15.89 -5.26
N SER A 163 14.63 17.24 -5.21
CA SER A 163 14.82 18.02 -3.99
C SER A 163 13.60 18.11 -3.06
N TYR A 164 12.58 17.29 -3.25
CA TYR A 164 11.41 17.31 -2.37
C TYR A 164 11.74 16.73 -0.99
N PRO A 165 11.29 17.39 0.08
CA PRO A 165 11.44 16.84 1.41
C PRO A 165 10.62 15.54 1.51
N LYS A 166 11.22 14.50 2.09
CA LYS A 166 10.50 13.28 2.40
C LYS A 166 9.53 13.51 3.55
N VAL A 167 8.32 12.99 3.39
CA VAL A 167 7.25 13.03 4.39
C VAL A 167 6.86 11.61 4.78
N PHE A 168 6.16 11.46 5.89
CA PHE A 168 5.51 10.19 6.18
C PHE A 168 4.42 9.93 5.15
N SER A 169 4.54 8.85 4.41
CA SER A 169 3.69 8.47 3.29
C SER A 169 3.13 7.06 3.51
N HIS A 170 1.97 6.80 2.96
CA HIS A 170 1.36 5.47 2.99
C HIS A 170 2.09 4.47 2.06
N ASN A 171 2.54 4.97 0.91
CA ASN A 171 3.26 4.23 -0.13
C ASN A 171 2.48 3.09 -0.82
N ASP A 172 1.19 2.94 -0.53
CA ASP A 172 0.27 1.99 -1.18
C ASP A 172 -1.18 2.52 -1.17
N LEU A 173 -1.39 3.77 -1.58
CA LEU A 173 -2.71 4.38 -1.66
C LEU A 173 -3.47 3.92 -2.91
N THR A 174 -3.96 2.68 -2.87
CA THR A 174 -4.83 2.10 -3.88
C THR A 174 -6.31 2.19 -3.49
N GLN A 175 -7.22 1.93 -4.45
CA GLN A 175 -8.67 1.85 -4.19
C GLN A 175 -9.03 0.85 -3.09
N GLU A 176 -8.22 -0.20 -2.94
CA GLU A 176 -8.46 -1.27 -1.96
C GLU A 176 -8.20 -0.79 -0.52
N ASN A 177 -7.30 0.19 -0.35
CA ASN A 177 -6.80 0.64 0.93
C ASN A 177 -7.50 1.91 1.46
N ILE A 178 -8.58 2.36 0.78
CA ILE A 178 -9.32 3.57 1.14
C ILE A 178 -10.77 3.24 1.49
N ILE A 179 -11.15 3.52 2.73
CA ILE A 179 -12.52 3.35 3.24
C ILE A 179 -13.13 4.74 3.48
N TRP A 180 -14.36 4.94 2.99
CA TRP A 180 -15.15 6.10 3.31
C TRP A 180 -16.15 5.80 4.44
N ASN A 181 -16.00 6.51 5.55
CA ASN A 181 -16.92 6.51 6.68
C ASN A 181 -17.05 7.93 7.25
N ARG A 182 -17.82 8.79 6.59
CA ARG A 182 -17.91 10.23 6.85
C ARG A 182 -16.57 10.98 6.80
N LYS A 183 -15.47 10.26 6.82
CA LYS A 183 -14.09 10.70 6.58
C LYS A 183 -13.33 9.57 5.89
N TYR A 184 -12.20 9.88 5.29
CA TYR A 184 -11.31 8.86 4.75
C TYR A 184 -10.55 8.15 5.86
N VAL A 185 -10.53 6.83 5.79
CA VAL A 185 -9.73 5.95 6.64
C VAL A 185 -8.85 5.10 5.74
N PHE A 186 -7.55 5.18 5.96
CA PHE A 186 -6.57 4.42 5.23
C PHE A 186 -6.22 3.15 5.99
N ILE A 187 -6.07 2.05 5.27
CA ILE A 187 -5.78 0.72 5.82
C ILE A 187 -4.59 0.11 5.07
N ASP A 188 -4.00 -0.92 5.65
CA ASP A 188 -2.88 -1.66 5.05
C ASP A 188 -1.58 -0.82 4.98
N TRP A 189 -1.05 -0.48 6.15
CA TRP A 189 0.10 0.41 6.34
C TRP A 189 1.47 -0.30 6.22
N GLU A 190 1.52 -1.47 5.62
CA GLU A 190 2.72 -2.32 5.55
C GLU A 190 3.90 -1.67 4.79
N TYR A 191 3.60 -0.77 3.85
CA TYR A 191 4.60 -0.03 3.07
C TYR A 191 4.86 1.38 3.60
N ALA A 192 4.15 1.81 4.65
CA ALA A 192 4.24 3.17 5.13
C ALA A 192 5.64 3.51 5.63
N GLY A 193 6.08 4.72 5.31
CA GLY A 193 7.42 5.18 5.62
C GLY A 193 7.73 6.54 5.01
N LEU A 194 8.96 7.00 5.16
CA LEU A 194 9.42 8.25 4.57
C LEU A 194 9.57 8.13 3.05
N ASN A 195 8.88 8.98 2.31
CA ASN A 195 8.97 9.03 0.83
C ASN A 195 8.70 10.44 0.31
N ASN A 196 8.90 10.62 -1.01
CA ASN A 196 8.44 11.79 -1.72
C ASN A 196 6.89 11.85 -1.70
N PRO A 197 6.27 12.96 -1.28
CA PRO A 197 4.80 13.06 -1.17
C PRO A 197 4.07 12.83 -2.50
N LEU A 198 4.75 13.03 -3.63
CA LEU A 198 4.16 12.82 -4.95
C LEU A 198 3.87 11.34 -5.24
N PHE A 199 4.51 10.41 -4.55
CA PHE A 199 4.24 8.98 -4.76
C PHE A 199 2.82 8.59 -4.33
N ASP A 200 2.34 9.06 -3.16
CA ASP A 200 0.97 8.82 -2.72
C ASP A 200 -0.06 9.50 -3.64
N ILE A 201 0.21 10.72 -4.08
CA ILE A 201 -0.62 11.44 -5.06
C ILE A 201 -0.67 10.68 -6.39
N ALA A 202 0.47 10.23 -6.90
CA ALA A 202 0.58 9.45 -8.12
C ALA A 202 -0.16 8.10 -8.01
N SER A 203 -0.09 7.45 -6.85
CA SER A 203 -0.79 6.19 -6.58
C SER A 203 -2.31 6.36 -6.64
N ILE A 204 -2.86 7.46 -6.11
CA ILE A 204 -4.27 7.79 -6.26
C ILE A 204 -4.64 8.05 -7.72
N ILE A 205 -3.86 8.87 -8.42
CA ILE A 205 -4.12 9.21 -9.83
C ILE A 205 -4.14 7.95 -10.69
N SER A 206 -3.16 7.07 -10.56
CA SER A 206 -3.06 5.83 -11.33
C SER A 206 -4.13 4.82 -10.94
N SER A 207 -4.36 4.61 -9.64
CA SER A 207 -5.32 3.61 -9.12
C SER A 207 -6.76 3.92 -9.50
N TYR A 208 -7.13 5.21 -9.56
CA TYR A 208 -8.47 5.66 -9.96
C TYR A 208 -8.56 6.10 -11.42
N SER A 209 -7.45 6.09 -12.17
CA SER A 209 -7.37 6.59 -13.56
C SER A 209 -7.98 8.00 -13.70
N LEU A 210 -7.56 8.91 -12.82
CA LEU A 210 -8.12 10.26 -12.74
C LEU A 210 -7.85 11.06 -14.02
N ASN A 211 -8.88 11.76 -14.50
CA ASN A 211 -8.72 12.77 -15.56
C ASN A 211 -8.21 14.11 -14.98
N ASP A 212 -7.87 15.06 -15.84
CA ASP A 212 -7.27 16.34 -15.45
C ASP A 212 -8.14 17.14 -14.45
N GLN A 213 -9.47 17.19 -14.66
CA GLN A 213 -10.40 17.87 -13.75
C GLN A 213 -10.40 17.22 -12.36
N GLN A 214 -10.35 15.89 -12.31
CA GLN A 214 -10.31 15.13 -11.09
C GLN A 214 -8.96 15.30 -10.37
N ILE A 215 -7.87 15.36 -11.12
CA ILE A 215 -6.53 15.68 -10.59
C ILE A 215 -6.54 17.08 -9.97
N ASP A 216 -7.15 18.06 -10.63
CA ASP A 216 -7.28 19.41 -10.06
C ASP A 216 -8.10 19.43 -8.78
N SER A 217 -9.15 18.62 -8.71
CA SER A 217 -9.97 18.48 -7.50
C SER A 217 -9.17 17.89 -6.33
N LEU A 218 -8.37 16.84 -6.59
CA LEU A 218 -7.46 16.25 -5.61
C LEU A 218 -6.45 17.29 -5.08
N TRP A 219 -5.85 18.07 -6.00
CA TRP A 219 -4.89 19.11 -5.63
C TRP A 219 -5.52 20.29 -4.86
N ARG A 220 -6.76 20.68 -5.15
CA ARG A 220 -7.46 21.70 -4.33
C ARG A 220 -7.52 21.29 -2.86
N GLY A 221 -7.72 20.01 -2.60
CA GLY A 221 -7.70 19.48 -1.23
C GLY A 221 -6.30 19.39 -0.64
N TYR A 222 -5.36 18.84 -1.39
CA TYR A 222 -3.98 18.65 -0.94
C TYR A 222 -3.24 20.00 -0.82
N GLY A 223 -3.44 20.89 -1.77
CA GLY A 223 -2.77 22.19 -1.89
C GLY A 223 -1.42 22.13 -2.59
N LYS A 224 -0.94 23.30 -3.05
CA LYS A 224 0.39 23.50 -3.65
C LYS A 224 0.67 22.81 -5.00
N LYS A 225 -0.33 22.69 -5.88
CA LYS A 225 -0.08 22.23 -7.26
C LYS A 225 0.91 23.12 -8.01
N SER A 226 0.89 24.43 -7.73
CA SER A 226 1.79 25.41 -8.38
C SER A 226 3.28 25.14 -8.18
N ASP A 227 3.64 24.39 -7.14
CA ASP A 227 5.02 24.09 -6.78
C ASP A 227 5.49 22.75 -7.36
N VAL A 228 4.63 22.05 -8.10
CA VAL A 228 4.90 20.71 -8.65
C VAL A 228 5.07 20.78 -10.15
N ASP A 229 6.20 20.30 -10.65
CA ASP A 229 6.40 20.07 -12.07
C ASP A 229 5.54 18.90 -12.56
N ASP A 230 4.66 19.17 -13.51
CA ASP A 230 3.79 18.16 -14.13
C ASP A 230 4.59 17.02 -14.77
N ALA A 231 5.81 17.26 -15.26
CA ALA A 231 6.66 16.21 -15.82
C ALA A 231 7.14 15.25 -14.72
N ILE A 232 7.47 15.78 -13.55
CA ILE A 232 7.87 14.96 -12.39
C ILE A 232 6.68 14.14 -11.87
N LEU A 233 5.49 14.76 -11.77
CA LEU A 233 4.28 14.02 -11.38
C LEU A 233 3.98 12.89 -12.36
N ARG A 234 4.07 13.12 -13.69
CA ARG A 234 3.89 12.07 -14.69
C ARG A 234 4.92 10.96 -14.58
N LYS A 235 6.17 11.25 -14.21
CA LYS A 235 7.18 10.22 -13.93
C LYS A 235 6.78 9.37 -12.71
N TRP A 236 6.31 9.99 -11.63
CA TRP A 236 5.82 9.25 -10.45
C TRP A 236 4.61 8.37 -10.78
N ILE A 237 3.65 8.86 -11.59
CA ILE A 237 2.51 8.05 -12.05
C ILE A 237 3.00 6.82 -12.83
N LYS A 238 3.95 6.99 -13.75
CA LYS A 238 4.55 5.85 -14.46
C LYS A 238 5.25 4.89 -13.50
N PHE A 239 5.97 5.42 -12.53
CA PHE A 239 6.71 4.61 -11.55
C PHE A 239 5.78 3.73 -10.71
N THR A 240 4.53 4.12 -10.42
CA THR A 240 3.60 3.25 -9.69
C THR A 240 3.36 1.91 -10.41
N TYR A 241 3.28 1.92 -11.75
CA TYR A 241 3.13 0.70 -12.54
C TYR A 241 4.43 -0.14 -12.56
N PHE A 242 5.60 0.51 -12.65
CA PHE A 242 6.88 -0.19 -12.55
C PHE A 242 7.08 -0.79 -11.16
N CYS A 243 6.64 -0.10 -10.11
CA CYS A 243 6.73 -0.57 -8.74
C CYS A 243 5.90 -1.86 -8.53
N ASP A 244 4.68 -1.93 -9.08
CA ASP A 244 3.86 -3.15 -9.06
C ASP A 244 4.55 -4.29 -9.81
N TYR A 245 5.15 -4.01 -10.97
CA TYR A 245 5.90 -5.01 -11.73
C TYR A 245 7.11 -5.53 -10.95
N ILE A 246 7.94 -4.64 -10.42
CA ILE A 246 9.11 -4.99 -9.60
C ILE A 246 8.69 -5.87 -8.42
N TRP A 247 7.62 -5.51 -7.72
CA TRP A 247 7.09 -6.26 -6.58
C TRP A 247 6.67 -7.69 -6.99
N ARG A 248 5.94 -7.85 -8.10
CA ARG A 248 5.50 -9.16 -8.58
C ARG A 248 6.69 -10.04 -8.99
N ILE A 249 7.70 -9.47 -9.65
CA ILE A 249 8.92 -10.22 -10.00
C ILE A 249 9.68 -10.63 -8.73
N CYS A 250 9.77 -9.78 -7.70
CA CYS A 250 10.34 -10.19 -6.41
C CYS A 250 9.58 -11.39 -5.82
N LEU A 251 8.26 -11.38 -5.93
CA LEU A 251 7.43 -12.45 -5.41
C LEU A 251 7.69 -13.78 -6.18
N ILE A 252 7.83 -13.73 -7.49
CA ILE A 252 8.20 -14.90 -8.30
C ILE A 252 9.58 -15.44 -7.89
N GLU A 253 10.57 -14.58 -7.75
CA GLU A 253 11.95 -14.99 -7.44
C GLU A 253 12.11 -15.56 -6.02
N THR A 254 11.21 -15.24 -5.11
CA THR A 254 11.35 -15.59 -3.69
C THR A 254 10.25 -16.51 -3.17
N SER A 255 9.28 -16.91 -3.98
CA SER A 255 8.15 -17.74 -3.59
C SER A 255 7.75 -18.76 -4.65
N ILE A 256 6.64 -19.46 -4.42
CA ILE A 256 6.09 -20.49 -5.29
C ILE A 256 5.22 -19.95 -6.43
N TYR A 257 5.04 -18.65 -6.56
CA TYR A 257 4.18 -18.05 -7.56
C TYR A 257 4.85 -18.03 -8.93
N ASP A 258 4.08 -18.29 -9.99
CA ASP A 258 4.52 -18.19 -11.37
C ASP A 258 4.00 -16.92 -12.07
N GLU A 259 4.52 -16.62 -13.25
CA GLU A 259 4.18 -15.44 -14.04
C GLU A 259 2.69 -15.39 -14.39
N LYS A 260 2.08 -16.52 -14.70
CA LYS A 260 0.68 -16.63 -15.09
C LYS A 260 -0.24 -16.33 -13.91
N PHE A 261 0.09 -16.87 -12.73
CA PHE A 261 -0.70 -16.61 -11.51
C PHE A 261 -0.68 -15.13 -11.14
N LEU A 262 0.44 -14.43 -11.37
CA LEU A 262 0.59 -13.02 -11.07
C LEU A 262 0.16 -12.09 -12.22
N ASN A 263 -0.40 -12.63 -13.30
CA ASN A 263 -0.93 -11.86 -14.43
C ASN A 263 0.10 -10.88 -15.04
N LEU A 264 1.36 -11.33 -15.18
CA LEU A 264 2.44 -10.46 -15.64
C LEU A 264 2.30 -10.03 -17.09
N ASP A 265 1.69 -10.84 -17.95
CA ASP A 265 1.55 -10.51 -19.37
C ASP A 265 0.71 -9.26 -19.60
N ASP A 266 -0.39 -9.12 -18.86
CA ASP A 266 -1.24 -7.92 -18.92
C ASP A 266 -0.48 -6.70 -18.38
N LEU A 267 0.29 -6.89 -17.31
CA LEU A 267 1.10 -5.81 -16.74
C LEU A 267 2.22 -5.37 -17.69
N LYS A 268 2.93 -6.31 -18.31
CA LYS A 268 3.94 -6.04 -19.36
C LYS A 268 3.32 -5.29 -20.54
N LYS A 269 2.13 -5.71 -21.00
CA LYS A 269 1.40 -5.05 -22.08
C LYS A 269 1.07 -3.58 -21.71
N ASN A 270 0.57 -3.34 -20.50
CA ASN A 270 0.28 -2.00 -20.02
C ASN A 270 1.56 -1.14 -19.92
N LEU A 271 2.64 -1.71 -19.41
CA LEU A 271 3.93 -1.04 -19.34
C LEU A 271 4.51 -0.74 -20.72
N SER A 272 4.29 -1.60 -21.73
CA SER A 272 4.81 -1.39 -23.09
C SER A 272 4.34 -0.08 -23.74
N ILE A 273 3.22 0.48 -23.27
CA ILE A 273 2.73 1.80 -23.69
C ILE A 273 3.73 2.90 -23.31
N PHE A 274 4.44 2.74 -22.21
CA PHE A 274 5.43 3.69 -21.71
C PHE A 274 6.80 3.56 -22.39
N TYR A 275 7.10 2.42 -23.05
CA TYR A 275 8.37 2.20 -23.77
C TYR A 275 8.44 2.84 -25.15
N LYS A 276 7.28 3.03 -25.82
CA LYS A 276 7.24 3.58 -27.19
C LYS A 276 7.59 5.06 -27.27
N PHE A 277 7.89 5.69 -26.12
CA PHE A 277 8.18 7.11 -25.99
C PHE A 277 9.52 7.42 -25.31
N VAL A 278 10.45 6.46 -25.27
CA VAL A 278 11.84 6.65 -24.81
C VAL A 278 12.77 6.50 -25.98
#